data_009112158491292069ebe818cac23a8c
#
_entry.id   009112158491292069ebe818cac23a8c
#
_cell.length_a   1.000
_cell.length_b   1.000
_cell.length_c   1.000
_cell.angle_alpha   90.00
_cell.angle_beta   90.00
_cell.angle_gamma   90.00
#
_symmetry.space_group_name_H-M   'P 1'
#
loop_
_entity.id
_entity.type
_entity.pdbx_description
1 polymer ?
#
loop_
_entity_poly.entity_id
_entity_poly.type
_entity_poly.pdbx_seq_one_letter_code
_entity_poly.pdbx_strand_id
1 'polypeptide(L)'
;GVAALPVQLHHHDGFWDETTGKYLVFGGFGNKRFNNTFLEYDIEGDRWDTLSYSGDRIIPRYFSGMAVNKNREHIYVFGGMGNESGEQSVGRNYLHDLYLLDRKQQSVRRLWQNASGHRLVVARDMILTPDEKYIYALCYPEYLSDTYLQLYRLTVDDGTMKALGDSIPMRSEEIMTNANLYYNSLTHE
;
A
#
# COMPACT_ATOMS: atom_id res chain seq x y z
N GLY A 1 -15.49 -0.38 -25.46
CA GLY A 1 -15.43 0.19 -24.10
C GLY A 1 -14.29 -0.42 -23.34
N VAL A 2 -13.85 0.20 -22.29
CA VAL A 2 -12.83 -0.38 -21.39
C VAL A 2 -13.55 -1.24 -20.35
N ALA A 3 -12.97 -2.41 -20.02
CA ALA A 3 -13.54 -3.30 -19.01
C ALA A 3 -13.64 -2.60 -17.65
N ALA A 4 -14.83 -2.62 -17.06
CA ALA A 4 -15.06 -1.97 -15.78
C ALA A 4 -14.33 -2.73 -14.65
N LEU A 5 -13.85 -1.98 -13.66
CA LEU A 5 -13.30 -2.56 -12.43
C LEU A 5 -14.38 -3.45 -11.77
N PRO A 6 -14.09 -4.73 -11.45
CA PRO A 6 -15.09 -5.68 -10.99
C PRO A 6 -15.67 -5.37 -9.61
N VAL A 7 -15.00 -4.51 -8.83
CA VAL A 7 -15.43 -4.07 -7.51
C VAL A 7 -15.26 -2.57 -7.35
N GLN A 8 -16.09 -1.94 -6.54
CA GLN A 8 -15.89 -0.54 -6.19
C GLN A 8 -14.71 -0.41 -5.22
N LEU A 9 -13.71 0.37 -5.59
CA LEU A 9 -12.53 0.61 -4.76
C LEU A 9 -12.23 2.11 -4.64
N HIS A 10 -12.10 2.57 -3.40
CA HIS A 10 -11.57 3.87 -3.02
C HIS A 10 -10.30 3.66 -2.19
N HIS A 11 -9.31 4.52 -2.33
CA HIS A 11 -8.05 4.47 -1.57
C HIS A 11 -7.33 3.11 -1.65
N HIS A 12 -7.44 2.48 -2.81
CA HIS A 12 -6.60 1.35 -3.18
C HIS A 12 -5.21 1.84 -3.56
N ASP A 13 -4.27 0.94 -3.59
CA ASP A 13 -2.94 1.15 -4.13
C ASP A 13 -2.75 0.38 -5.43
N GLY A 14 -1.77 0.73 -6.25
CA GLY A 14 -1.53 0.04 -7.51
C GLY A 14 -0.30 0.55 -8.23
N PHE A 15 0.21 -0.26 -9.15
CA PHE A 15 1.33 0.12 -10.01
C PHE A 15 1.20 -0.45 -11.41
N TRP A 16 1.83 0.22 -12.35
CA TRP A 16 1.99 -0.25 -13.70
C TRP A 16 3.19 -1.18 -13.80
N ASP A 17 2.98 -2.40 -14.29
CA ASP A 17 4.03 -3.36 -14.58
C ASP A 17 4.37 -3.31 -16.08
N GLU A 18 5.38 -2.56 -16.42
CA GLU A 18 5.85 -2.37 -17.79
C GLU A 18 6.40 -3.67 -18.42
N THR A 19 6.81 -4.64 -17.60
CA THR A 19 7.37 -5.90 -18.09
C THR A 19 6.30 -6.85 -18.61
N THR A 20 5.09 -6.73 -18.04
CA THR A 20 3.94 -7.58 -18.42
C THR A 20 2.86 -6.82 -19.17
N GLY A 21 2.93 -5.49 -19.24
CA GLY A 21 1.87 -4.66 -19.83
C GLY A 21 0.57 -4.67 -19.02
N LYS A 22 0.65 -4.82 -17.70
CA LYS A 22 -0.50 -4.97 -16.83
C LYS A 22 -0.48 -3.96 -15.68
N TYR A 23 -1.66 -3.61 -15.19
CA TYR A 23 -1.83 -2.74 -14.03
C TYR A 23 -2.34 -3.54 -12.83
N LEU A 24 -1.56 -3.57 -11.77
CA LEU A 24 -1.93 -4.27 -10.53
C LEU A 24 -2.56 -3.29 -9.55
N VAL A 25 -3.63 -3.74 -8.89
CA VAL A 25 -4.36 -3.01 -7.84
C VAL A 25 -4.51 -3.87 -6.61
N PHE A 26 -4.35 -3.26 -5.44
CA PHE A 26 -4.54 -3.94 -4.15
C PHE A 26 -5.33 -3.07 -3.16
N GLY A 27 -6.14 -3.75 -2.33
CA GLY A 27 -6.80 -3.15 -1.19
C GLY A 27 -7.91 -2.19 -1.57
N GLY A 28 -8.11 -1.18 -0.73
CA GLY A 28 -9.16 -0.20 -0.90
C GLY A 28 -10.48 -0.58 -0.22
N PHE A 29 -11.46 0.32 -0.31
CA PHE A 29 -12.78 0.05 0.23
C PHE A 29 -13.89 0.45 -0.76
N GLY A 30 -15.03 -0.20 -0.63
CA GLY A 30 -16.25 0.10 -1.37
C GLY A 30 -17.33 -0.90 -1.01
N ASN A 31 -18.59 -0.59 -1.33
CA ASN A 31 -19.72 -1.45 -1.04
C ASN A 31 -19.74 -1.96 0.43
N LYS A 32 -19.44 -1.09 1.38
CA LYS A 32 -19.38 -1.37 2.83
C LYS A 32 -18.30 -2.39 3.25
N ARG A 33 -17.32 -2.65 2.39
CA ARG A 33 -16.23 -3.60 2.67
C ARG A 33 -14.86 -2.98 2.46
N PHE A 34 -13.90 -3.43 3.27
CA PHE A 34 -12.48 -3.31 3.00
C PHE A 34 -12.04 -4.50 2.15
N ASN A 35 -11.08 -4.28 1.27
CA ASN A 35 -10.61 -5.29 0.33
C ASN A 35 -9.18 -5.75 0.65
N ASN A 36 -8.87 -6.99 0.32
CA ASN A 36 -7.52 -7.57 0.40
C ASN A 36 -7.15 -8.39 -0.84
N THR A 37 -7.84 -8.13 -1.93
CA THR A 37 -7.65 -8.83 -3.19
C THR A 37 -6.66 -8.07 -4.07
N PHE A 38 -5.81 -8.81 -4.75
CA PHE A 38 -5.02 -8.29 -5.86
C PHE A 38 -5.81 -8.47 -7.15
N LEU A 39 -5.99 -7.37 -7.87
CA LEU A 39 -6.63 -7.35 -9.18
C LEU A 39 -5.60 -6.92 -10.21
N GLU A 40 -5.60 -7.55 -11.36
CA GLU A 40 -4.70 -7.25 -12.46
C GLU A 40 -5.51 -6.90 -13.71
N TYR A 41 -5.22 -5.74 -14.30
CA TYR A 41 -5.81 -5.32 -15.56
C TYR A 41 -4.84 -5.58 -16.71
N ASP A 42 -5.26 -6.39 -17.64
CA ASP A 42 -4.57 -6.66 -18.90
C ASP A 42 -5.05 -5.64 -19.95
N ILE A 43 -4.17 -4.72 -20.34
CA ILE A 43 -4.52 -3.66 -21.32
C ILE A 43 -4.80 -4.23 -22.70
N GLU A 44 -4.04 -5.22 -23.14
CA GLU A 44 -4.22 -5.80 -24.47
C GLU A 44 -5.50 -6.62 -24.53
N GLY A 45 -5.76 -7.40 -23.49
CA GLY A 45 -6.97 -8.23 -23.38
C GLY A 45 -8.22 -7.48 -22.95
N ASP A 46 -8.11 -6.21 -22.52
CA ASP A 46 -9.19 -5.39 -21.95
C ASP A 46 -10.02 -6.16 -20.90
N ARG A 47 -9.33 -6.76 -19.92
CA ARG A 47 -9.97 -7.56 -18.88
C ARG A 47 -9.27 -7.41 -17.52
N TRP A 48 -10.07 -7.64 -16.48
CA TRP A 48 -9.61 -7.77 -15.12
C TRP A 48 -9.53 -9.22 -14.70
N ASP A 49 -8.43 -9.60 -14.09
CA ASP A 49 -8.21 -10.89 -13.45
C ASP A 49 -8.03 -10.72 -11.94
N THR A 50 -8.55 -11.65 -11.16
CA THR A 50 -8.30 -11.73 -9.72
C THR A 50 -7.12 -12.67 -9.50
N LEU A 51 -6.08 -12.16 -8.85
CA LEU A 51 -4.90 -12.96 -8.54
C LEU A 51 -5.10 -13.72 -7.23
N SER A 52 -4.74 -14.99 -7.23
CA SER A 52 -4.78 -15.84 -6.04
C SER A 52 -3.37 -16.21 -5.62
N TYR A 53 -3.11 -16.09 -4.33
CA TYR A 53 -1.82 -16.41 -3.71
C TYR A 53 -2.02 -17.35 -2.53
N SER A 54 -1.06 -18.22 -2.30
CA SER A 54 -0.99 -19.07 -1.11
C SER A 54 -0.37 -18.33 0.08
N GLY A 55 -0.40 -18.92 1.27
CA GLY A 55 0.28 -18.42 2.46
C GLY A 55 -0.60 -17.55 3.34
N ASP A 56 -0.03 -16.47 3.89
CA ASP A 56 -0.72 -15.64 4.87
C ASP A 56 -1.80 -14.77 4.23
N ARG A 57 -2.93 -14.66 4.93
CA ARG A 57 -4.00 -13.75 4.52
C ARG A 57 -3.68 -12.33 4.94
N ILE A 58 -3.65 -11.40 3.98
CA ILE A 58 -3.55 -9.98 4.28
C ILE A 58 -4.87 -9.50 4.88
N ILE A 59 -4.81 -8.76 5.99
CA ILE A 59 -6.00 -8.13 6.59
C ILE A 59 -6.60 -7.15 5.59
N PRO A 60 -7.91 -7.22 5.29
CA PRO A 60 -8.58 -6.27 4.41
C PRO A 60 -8.36 -4.82 4.85
N ARG A 61 -7.94 -3.96 3.91
CA ARG A 61 -7.43 -2.62 4.22
C ARG A 61 -7.57 -1.59 3.11
N TYR A 62 -7.41 -0.33 3.48
CA TYR A 62 -7.26 0.82 2.60
C TYR A 62 -6.24 1.79 3.20
N PHE A 63 -5.75 2.75 2.44
CA PHE A 63 -4.64 3.63 2.82
C PHE A 63 -3.36 2.87 3.21
N SER A 64 -3.17 1.67 2.71
CA SER A 64 -1.87 1.00 2.75
C SER A 64 -0.93 1.61 1.72
N GLY A 65 0.36 1.37 1.88
CA GLY A 65 1.35 1.65 0.83
C GLY A 65 1.83 0.36 0.18
N MET A 66 2.22 0.47 -1.08
CA MET A 66 2.94 -0.59 -1.80
C MET A 66 4.33 -0.14 -2.22
N ALA A 67 5.29 -1.05 -2.08
CA ALA A 67 6.62 -0.91 -2.64
C ALA A 67 6.96 -2.14 -3.48
N VAL A 68 7.62 -1.93 -4.61
CA VAL A 68 7.88 -3.00 -5.58
C VAL A 68 9.37 -3.02 -5.87
N ASN A 69 9.98 -4.21 -5.89
CA ASN A 69 11.38 -4.32 -6.24
C ASN A 69 11.60 -4.15 -7.76
N LYS A 70 12.86 -3.98 -8.16
CA LYS A 70 13.22 -3.61 -9.53
C LYS A 70 12.73 -4.60 -10.60
N ASN A 71 12.74 -5.90 -10.30
CA ASN A 71 12.31 -6.94 -11.23
C ASN A 71 10.81 -7.28 -11.14
N ARG A 72 10.05 -6.54 -10.32
CA ARG A 72 8.59 -6.70 -10.15
C ARG A 72 8.16 -8.06 -9.56
N GLU A 73 9.08 -8.81 -8.96
CA GLU A 73 8.78 -10.10 -8.34
C GLU A 73 8.30 -9.97 -6.90
N HIS A 74 8.85 -9.00 -6.14
CA HIS A 74 8.50 -8.74 -4.74
C HIS A 74 7.66 -7.49 -4.62
N ILE A 75 6.50 -7.63 -3.97
CA ILE A 75 5.62 -6.52 -3.62
C ILE A 75 5.46 -6.49 -2.11
N TYR A 76 5.78 -5.37 -1.50
CA TYR A 76 5.61 -5.13 -0.07
C TYR A 76 4.35 -4.32 0.15
N VAL A 77 3.50 -4.77 1.07
CA VAL A 77 2.29 -4.05 1.50
C VAL A 77 2.43 -3.69 2.97
N PHE A 78 2.36 -2.41 3.27
CA PHE A 78 2.54 -1.87 4.62
C PHE A 78 1.35 -1.04 5.08
N GLY A 79 0.95 -1.26 6.34
CA GLY A 79 0.09 -0.36 7.09
C GLY A 79 -1.32 -0.18 6.53
N GLY A 80 -1.86 1.01 6.72
CA GLY A 80 -3.23 1.35 6.36
C GLY A 80 -4.24 1.12 7.49
N MET A 81 -5.50 1.05 7.13
CA MET A 81 -6.61 0.84 8.07
C MET A 81 -7.54 -0.25 7.56
N GLY A 82 -8.09 -1.03 8.50
CA GLY A 82 -9.03 -2.09 8.18
C GLY A 82 -9.36 -2.98 9.36
N ASN A 83 -9.89 -4.16 9.09
CA ASN A 83 -10.18 -5.18 10.09
C ASN A 83 -10.21 -6.59 9.49
N GLU A 84 -10.14 -7.60 10.34
CA GLU A 84 -10.11 -9.02 9.93
C GLU A 84 -11.35 -9.47 9.15
N SER A 85 -12.53 -8.94 9.47
CA SER A 85 -13.77 -9.31 8.79
C SER A 85 -13.91 -8.70 7.39
N GLY A 86 -13.21 -7.59 7.14
CA GLY A 86 -13.40 -6.75 5.97
C GLY A 86 -14.69 -5.94 5.97
N GLU A 87 -15.51 -5.98 7.01
CA GLU A 87 -16.77 -5.24 7.07
C GLU A 87 -16.58 -3.86 7.70
N GLN A 88 -17.04 -2.81 7.02
CA GLN A 88 -16.94 -1.44 7.52
C GLN A 88 -17.77 -1.20 8.79
N SER A 89 -18.88 -1.92 8.95
CA SER A 89 -19.75 -1.84 10.12
C SER A 89 -19.07 -2.26 11.43
N VAL A 90 -18.04 -3.08 11.36
CA VAL A 90 -17.24 -3.53 12.51
C VAL A 90 -16.26 -2.45 12.99
N GLY A 91 -16.03 -1.42 12.17
CA GLY A 91 -15.03 -0.39 12.43
C GLY A 91 -13.70 -0.66 11.77
N ARG A 92 -12.70 0.11 12.13
CA ARG A 92 -11.35 0.04 11.54
C ARG A 92 -10.27 0.20 12.61
N ASN A 93 -9.15 -0.47 12.40
CA ASN A 93 -7.93 -0.33 13.19
C ASN A 93 -6.81 0.18 12.31
N TYR A 94 -5.89 0.94 12.90
CA TYR A 94 -4.60 1.22 12.26
C TYR A 94 -3.76 -0.05 12.27
N LEU A 95 -3.27 -0.41 11.09
CA LEU A 95 -2.47 -1.62 10.89
C LEU A 95 -0.99 -1.22 10.85
N HIS A 96 -0.18 -1.97 11.59
CA HIS A 96 1.26 -1.78 11.59
C HIS A 96 1.93 -3.13 11.36
N ASP A 97 1.87 -3.56 10.13
CA ASP A 97 2.32 -4.86 9.65
C ASP A 97 2.93 -4.72 8.26
N LEU A 98 3.78 -5.64 7.89
CA LEU A 98 4.38 -5.73 6.57
C LEU A 98 4.17 -7.12 6.01
N TYR A 99 3.68 -7.15 4.78
CA TYR A 99 3.56 -8.37 4.00
C TYR A 99 4.47 -8.30 2.78
N LEU A 100 5.05 -9.46 2.45
CA LEU A 100 5.73 -9.70 1.19
C LEU A 100 4.87 -10.61 0.32
N LEU A 101 4.51 -10.13 -0.85
CA LEU A 101 3.99 -10.93 -1.93
C LEU A 101 5.13 -11.29 -2.88
N ASP A 102 5.42 -12.59 -2.99
CA ASP A 102 6.33 -13.16 -3.99
C ASP A 102 5.50 -13.63 -5.20
N ARG A 103 5.59 -12.88 -6.30
CA ARG A 103 4.82 -13.17 -7.53
C ARG A 103 5.32 -14.42 -8.23
N LYS A 104 6.60 -14.73 -8.13
CA LYS A 104 7.19 -15.91 -8.75
C LYS A 104 6.76 -17.20 -8.06
N GLN A 105 6.74 -17.17 -6.73
CA GLN A 105 6.28 -18.30 -5.92
C GLN A 105 4.77 -18.31 -5.70
N GLN A 106 4.06 -17.25 -6.12
CA GLN A 106 2.63 -17.05 -5.90
C GLN A 106 2.23 -17.21 -4.43
N SER A 107 3.00 -16.57 -3.55
CA SER A 107 2.82 -16.68 -2.12
C SER A 107 2.85 -15.33 -1.41
N VAL A 108 2.10 -15.24 -0.32
CA VAL A 108 2.10 -14.10 0.62
C VAL A 108 2.66 -14.54 1.94
N ARG A 109 3.53 -13.74 2.52
CA ARG A 109 4.07 -13.94 3.85
C ARG A 109 4.01 -12.64 4.65
N ARG A 110 3.46 -12.70 5.86
CA ARG A 110 3.57 -11.61 6.82
C ARG A 110 4.97 -11.63 7.44
N LEU A 111 5.74 -10.58 7.20
CA LEU A 111 7.10 -10.47 7.73
C LEU A 111 7.06 -10.16 9.23
N TRP A 112 6.21 -9.22 9.60
CA TRP A 112 5.98 -8.86 11.01
C TRP A 112 4.65 -8.12 11.18
N GLN A 113 4.21 -8.06 12.44
CA GLN A 113 3.09 -7.24 12.90
C GLN A 113 3.45 -6.72 14.28
N ASN A 114 3.48 -5.40 14.43
CA ASN A 114 3.81 -4.74 15.68
C ASN A 114 2.57 -4.07 16.26
N ALA A 115 2.45 -4.08 17.59
CA ALA A 115 1.48 -3.25 18.29
C ALA A 115 1.98 -1.80 18.23
N SER A 116 1.52 -1.06 17.24
CA SER A 116 1.90 0.33 17.06
C SER A 116 0.96 1.25 17.82
N GLY A 117 1.54 2.21 18.56
CA GLY A 117 0.80 3.36 19.07
C GLY A 117 0.59 4.45 18.01
N HIS A 118 1.13 4.29 16.81
CA HIS A 118 1.05 5.29 15.75
C HIS A 118 -0.26 5.19 14.99
N ARG A 119 -0.99 6.30 14.94
CA ARG A 119 -2.21 6.46 14.16
C ARG A 119 -1.87 7.17 12.86
N LEU A 120 -1.12 6.47 12.00
CA LEU A 120 -0.63 6.97 10.73
C LEU A 120 -1.11 6.09 9.58
N VAL A 121 -1.32 6.70 8.43
CA VAL A 121 -1.55 6.02 7.16
C VAL A 121 -0.51 6.44 6.14
N VAL A 122 -0.34 5.64 5.11
CA VAL A 122 0.59 5.92 4.01
C VAL A 122 -0.09 6.84 3.00
N ALA A 123 0.63 7.84 2.51
CA ALA A 123 0.07 8.80 1.56
C ALA A 123 -0.24 8.14 0.21
N ARG A 124 0.65 7.34 -0.33
CA ARG A 124 0.50 6.50 -1.54
C ARG A 124 1.71 5.58 -1.67
N ASP A 125 2.32 5.57 -2.85
CA ASP A 125 3.47 4.73 -3.17
C ASP A 125 4.59 4.83 -2.14
N MET A 126 5.28 3.73 -1.95
CA MET A 126 6.49 3.64 -1.13
C MET A 126 7.70 3.33 -2.03
N ILE A 127 8.87 3.66 -1.55
CA ILE A 127 10.13 3.41 -2.25
C ILE A 127 10.91 2.33 -1.51
N LEU A 128 11.20 1.22 -2.19
CA LEU A 128 12.04 0.13 -1.68
C LEU A 128 13.51 0.36 -2.07
N THR A 129 14.42 0.17 -1.13
CA THR A 129 15.86 0.18 -1.46
C THR A 129 16.23 -1.03 -2.34
N PRO A 130 17.27 -0.90 -3.21
CA PRO A 130 17.68 -1.98 -4.11
C PRO A 130 18.10 -3.27 -3.40
N ASP A 131 18.58 -3.17 -2.16
CA ASP A 131 18.95 -4.31 -1.30
C ASP A 131 17.77 -4.86 -0.48
N GLU A 132 16.58 -4.28 -0.67
CA GLU A 132 15.31 -4.65 0.01
C GLU A 132 15.37 -4.57 1.55
N LYS A 133 16.30 -3.80 2.12
CA LYS A 133 16.43 -3.64 3.58
C LYS A 133 15.54 -2.55 4.15
N TYR A 134 15.24 -1.53 3.36
CA TYR A 134 14.49 -0.37 3.81
C TYR A 134 13.38 -0.01 2.83
N ILE A 135 12.29 0.50 3.40
CA ILE A 135 11.20 1.12 2.68
C ILE A 135 11.10 2.58 3.14
N TYR A 136 11.02 3.51 2.20
CA TYR A 136 10.67 4.89 2.49
C TYR A 136 9.19 5.11 2.25
N ALA A 137 8.50 5.63 3.25
CA ALA A 137 7.07 5.87 3.21
C ALA A 137 6.76 7.30 3.68
N LEU A 138 5.91 8.00 2.94
CA LEU A 138 5.37 9.27 3.35
C LEU A 138 4.07 9.01 4.11
N CYS A 139 4.04 9.35 5.40
CA CYS A 139 2.91 9.03 6.27
C CYS A 139 2.32 10.29 6.89
N TYR A 140 1.04 10.20 7.28
CA TYR A 140 0.31 11.28 7.93
C TYR A 140 -0.80 10.76 8.84
N PRO A 141 -1.19 11.54 9.89
CA PRO A 141 -2.37 11.26 10.71
C PRO A 141 -3.64 11.73 9.99
N GLU A 142 -4.37 10.82 9.35
CA GLU A 142 -5.52 11.10 8.48
C GLU A 142 -6.74 11.72 9.21
N TYR A 143 -6.78 11.59 10.53
CA TYR A 143 -7.89 12.10 11.37
C TYR A 143 -7.76 13.58 11.76
N LEU A 144 -6.66 14.23 11.36
CA LEU A 144 -6.42 15.65 11.63
C LEU A 144 -6.63 16.48 10.37
N SER A 145 -7.42 17.54 10.44
CA SER A 145 -7.62 18.48 9.33
C SER A 145 -6.40 19.37 9.10
N ASP A 146 -5.82 19.91 10.18
CA ASP A 146 -4.50 20.55 10.17
C ASP A 146 -3.48 19.48 10.53
N THR A 147 -2.82 18.95 9.54
CA THR A 147 -1.96 17.76 9.64
C THR A 147 -0.58 18.00 9.04
N TYR A 148 0.19 16.97 8.94
CA TYR A 148 1.53 17.01 8.38
C TYR A 148 1.84 15.73 7.62
N LEU A 149 2.71 15.84 6.63
CA LEU A 149 3.38 14.70 5.99
C LEU A 149 4.74 14.51 6.61
N GLN A 150 5.07 13.29 6.97
CA GLN A 150 6.39 12.93 7.49
C GLN A 150 6.95 11.76 6.70
N LEU A 151 8.19 11.94 6.21
CA LEU A 151 8.93 10.84 5.61
C LEU A 151 9.47 9.92 6.70
N TYR A 152 9.22 8.63 6.54
CA TYR A 152 9.77 7.57 7.39
C TYR A 152 10.62 6.61 6.58
N ARG A 153 11.69 6.14 7.21
CA ARG A 153 12.40 4.95 6.79
C ARG A 153 11.96 3.78 7.67
N LEU A 154 11.44 2.75 7.04
CA LEU A 154 10.99 1.52 7.67
C LEU A 154 12.03 0.43 7.41
N THR A 155 12.45 -0.29 8.45
CA THR A 155 13.30 -1.48 8.30
C THR A 155 12.43 -2.67 7.94
N VAL A 156 12.77 -3.37 6.86
CA VAL A 156 11.96 -4.50 6.35
C VAL A 156 11.95 -5.67 7.34
N ASP A 157 13.08 -5.93 8.00
CA ASP A 157 13.22 -7.12 8.88
C ASP A 157 12.42 -7.03 10.18
N ASP A 158 12.33 -5.86 10.80
CA ASP A 158 11.78 -5.72 12.16
C ASP A 158 10.71 -4.65 12.32
N GLY A 159 10.45 -3.87 11.28
CA GLY A 159 9.44 -2.82 11.29
C GLY A 159 9.83 -1.56 12.07
N THR A 160 11.10 -1.39 12.40
CA THR A 160 11.57 -0.15 13.02
C THR A 160 11.36 1.02 12.09
N MET A 161 10.62 2.04 12.56
CA MET A 161 10.36 3.28 11.83
C MET A 161 11.21 4.42 12.36
N LYS A 162 11.89 5.13 11.46
CA LYS A 162 12.67 6.32 11.76
C LYS A 162 12.17 7.50 10.94
N ALA A 163 11.72 8.56 11.60
CA ALA A 163 11.39 9.82 10.93
C ALA A 163 12.65 10.46 10.33
N LEU A 164 12.53 11.00 9.12
CA LEU A 164 13.61 11.63 8.36
C LEU A 164 13.22 13.06 8.00
N GLY A 165 14.13 13.99 8.29
CA GLY A 165 13.93 15.42 8.02
C GLY A 165 12.77 16.02 8.82
N ASP A 166 12.39 17.22 8.43
CA ASP A 166 11.27 17.94 9.02
C ASP A 166 9.96 17.50 8.38
N SER A 167 8.87 17.59 9.15
CA SER A 167 7.53 17.35 8.63
C SER A 167 7.08 18.51 7.73
N ILE A 168 6.28 18.19 6.73
CA ILE A 168 5.67 19.17 5.81
C ILE A 168 4.26 19.48 6.32
N PRO A 169 3.97 20.70 6.78
CA PRO A 169 2.62 21.09 7.17
C PRO A 169 1.64 20.89 6.01
N MET A 170 0.51 20.28 6.29
CA MET A 170 -0.53 20.03 5.30
C MET A 170 -1.89 20.34 5.89
N ARG A 171 -2.72 21.06 5.13
CA ARG A 171 -4.14 21.18 5.44
C ARG A 171 -4.92 20.27 4.50
N SER A 172 -5.73 19.41 5.08
CA SER A 172 -6.64 18.55 4.35
C SER A 172 -8.07 18.97 4.70
N GLU A 173 -8.82 19.46 3.71
CA GLU A 173 -10.26 19.72 3.86
C GLU A 173 -11.08 18.44 3.71
N GLU A 174 -10.45 17.38 3.20
CA GLU A 174 -11.00 16.05 3.01
C GLU A 174 -10.07 15.01 3.65
N ILE A 175 -10.59 13.80 3.87
CA ILE A 175 -9.85 12.67 4.47
C ILE A 175 -8.72 12.14 3.56
N MET A 176 -8.31 12.92 2.58
CA MET A 176 -7.34 12.49 1.57
C MET A 176 -6.21 13.48 1.38
N THR A 177 -5.02 12.97 1.15
CA THR A 177 -3.94 13.75 0.57
C THR A 177 -3.65 13.27 -0.85
N ASN A 178 -3.35 14.22 -1.75
CA ASN A 178 -2.84 13.94 -3.08
C ASN A 178 -1.30 13.89 -3.12
N ALA A 179 -0.65 13.80 -1.96
CA ALA A 179 0.79 13.65 -1.90
C ALA A 179 1.22 12.28 -2.42
N ASN A 180 2.36 12.25 -3.06
CA ASN A 180 2.99 11.02 -3.55
C ASN A 180 4.50 11.10 -3.37
N LEU A 181 5.15 9.95 -3.36
CA LEU A 181 6.60 9.84 -3.19
C LEU A 181 7.21 9.21 -4.44
N TYR A 182 8.13 9.92 -5.07
CA TYR A 182 8.85 9.45 -6.25
C TYR A 182 10.36 9.49 -6.00
N TYR A 183 11.06 8.57 -6.61
CA TYR A 183 12.51 8.56 -6.63
C TYR A 183 13.01 8.61 -8.07
N ASN A 184 13.81 9.63 -8.37
CA ASN A 184 14.47 9.77 -9.65
C ASN A 184 15.85 9.10 -9.59
N SER A 185 16.00 7.94 -10.21
CA SER A 185 17.24 7.19 -10.22
C SER A 185 18.39 7.85 -11.02
N LEU A 186 18.08 8.84 -11.85
CA LEU A 186 19.09 9.57 -12.63
C LEU A 186 19.71 10.72 -11.84
N THR A 187 18.92 11.42 -11.02
CA THR A 187 19.37 12.55 -10.21
C THR A 187 19.62 12.18 -8.75
N HIS A 188 19.22 10.97 -8.34
CA HIS A 188 19.26 10.51 -6.93
C HIS A 188 18.42 11.38 -5.99
N GLU A 189 17.30 11.95 -6.49
CA GLU A 189 16.36 12.79 -5.75
C GLU A 189 14.98 12.10 -5.58
#